data_bd093e0d25d8ff8e22a56d48e5143a4e
#
_entry.id   bd093e0d25d8ff8e22a56d48e5143a4e
#
_cell.length_a   1.000
_cell.length_b   1.000
_cell.length_c   1.000
_cell.angle_alpha   90.00
_cell.angle_beta   90.00
_cell.angle_gamma   90.00
#
_symmetry.space_group_name_H-M   'P 1'
#
loop_
_entity.id
_entity.type
_entity.pdbx_description
1 polymer ?
#
loop_
_entity_poly.entity_id
_entity_poly.type
_entity_poly.pdbx_seq_one_letter_code
_entity_poly.pdbx_strand_id
1 'polypeptide(L)'
;MKRLSVIIVTYKSEHDIYDCLQSVWKHCDIPKDELEVIIVDNSPECEPMFSRLRELYGTRVILIHNTHNGGYGQGNNVGISKATAPVCMIMNPDVRLTEPVFSTVVKTFDEDAELCLYGIKQMLSEDVVSPKSFVCTRMMNGYAYTLLDAVCNRLNLFLPGIMYFQGACFFLNKAKFEQVGMFDEQIFMYGEEDDITYRIRKQFGNHLKFNPHLRYIHQALKRPQSLSYEKEKLKSDLYSFTRKGYSRQYVLKNKLRSVSVLLLKERVKVGIFRMDREFHDVLCQFRDYLKEELKKEDEGL
;
A
#
# COMPACT_ATOMS: atom_id res chain seq x y z
N MET A 1 -2.29 -17.54 23.08
CA MET A 1 -1.59 -17.61 21.77
C MET A 1 -1.96 -16.37 20.98
N LYS A 2 -1.03 -15.74 20.29
CA LYS A 2 -1.35 -14.55 19.46
C LYS A 2 -2.25 -14.93 18.29
N ARG A 3 -3.25 -14.09 18.03
CA ARG A 3 -4.23 -14.26 16.93
C ARG A 3 -4.02 -13.27 15.82
N LEU A 4 -3.54 -12.06 16.15
CA LEU A 4 -3.29 -10.97 15.23
C LEU A 4 -2.00 -10.25 15.57
N SER A 5 -1.13 -10.04 14.58
CA SER A 5 0.06 -9.19 14.68
C SER A 5 -0.13 -7.93 13.83
N VAL A 6 -0.16 -6.77 14.46
CA VAL A 6 -0.18 -5.47 13.76
C VAL A 6 1.25 -5.04 13.50
N ILE A 7 1.61 -4.81 12.25
CA ILE A 7 2.95 -4.43 11.80
C ILE A 7 2.88 -3.01 11.27
N ILE A 8 3.70 -2.13 11.83
CA ILE A 8 3.78 -0.72 11.47
C ILE A 8 5.23 -0.39 11.14
N VAL A 9 5.46 0.01 9.89
CA VAL A 9 6.79 0.50 9.45
C VAL A 9 6.82 2.01 9.53
N THR A 10 7.84 2.54 10.21
CA THR A 10 8.06 3.98 10.36
C THR A 10 9.34 4.42 9.65
N TYR A 11 9.32 5.63 9.11
CA TYR A 11 10.50 6.35 8.63
C TYR A 11 10.29 7.84 8.85
N LYS A 12 10.94 8.40 9.88
CA LYS A 12 10.75 9.80 10.30
C LYS A 12 9.27 10.15 10.57
N SER A 13 8.52 9.19 11.13
CA SER A 13 7.06 9.27 11.34
C SER A 13 6.71 9.44 12.82
N GLU A 14 7.59 10.04 13.62
CA GLU A 14 7.37 10.25 15.06
C GLU A 14 6.05 10.97 15.34
N HIS A 15 5.67 11.91 14.49
CA HIS A 15 4.43 12.67 14.67
C HIS A 15 3.18 11.79 14.56
N ASP A 16 3.20 10.78 13.69
CA ASP A 16 1.99 10.02 13.34
C ASP A 16 1.79 8.76 14.19
N ILE A 17 2.88 8.13 14.63
CA ILE A 17 2.84 6.81 15.27
C ILE A 17 2.03 6.78 16.57
N TYR A 18 2.03 7.85 17.36
CA TYR A 18 1.35 7.86 18.66
C TYR A 18 -0.17 7.77 18.50
N ASP A 19 -0.75 8.56 17.62
CA ASP A 19 -2.20 8.52 17.35
C ASP A 19 -2.59 7.21 16.66
N CYS A 20 -1.71 6.67 15.79
CA CYS A 20 -1.90 5.37 15.18
C CYS A 20 -2.07 4.30 16.27
N LEU A 21 -1.12 4.19 17.16
CA LEU A 21 -1.15 3.22 18.26
C LEU A 21 -2.31 3.46 19.22
N GLN A 22 -2.60 4.72 19.53
CA GLN A 22 -3.77 5.05 20.35
C GLN A 22 -5.06 4.50 19.73
N SER A 23 -5.22 4.63 18.39
CA SER A 23 -6.38 4.12 17.69
C SER A 23 -6.44 2.58 17.70
N VAL A 24 -5.30 1.90 17.55
CA VAL A 24 -5.18 0.43 17.65
C VAL A 24 -5.67 -0.06 19.02
N TRP A 25 -5.17 0.53 20.10
CA TRP A 25 -5.54 0.10 21.45
C TRP A 25 -6.95 0.51 21.85
N LYS A 26 -7.44 1.67 21.38
CA LYS A 26 -8.81 2.15 21.64
C LYS A 26 -9.85 1.25 21.01
N HIS A 27 -9.59 0.74 19.82
CA HIS A 27 -10.53 -0.07 19.04
C HIS A 27 -10.20 -1.58 19.06
N CYS A 28 -9.34 -2.01 19.99
CA CYS A 28 -9.02 -3.43 20.17
C CYS A 28 -10.21 -4.17 20.78
N ASP A 29 -10.80 -5.08 20.00
CA ASP A 29 -11.98 -5.88 20.32
C ASP A 29 -11.68 -7.38 20.45
N ILE A 30 -10.40 -7.73 20.60
CA ILE A 30 -9.92 -9.06 20.96
C ILE A 30 -9.17 -8.99 22.31
N PRO A 31 -8.97 -10.11 23.04
CA PRO A 31 -8.13 -10.13 24.22
C PRO A 31 -6.74 -9.54 23.97
N LYS A 32 -6.28 -8.65 24.85
CA LYS A 32 -4.99 -7.94 24.64
C LYS A 32 -3.78 -8.85 24.58
N ASP A 33 -3.85 -10.00 25.21
CA ASP A 33 -2.84 -11.04 25.16
C ASP A 33 -2.86 -11.83 23.83
N GLU A 34 -3.91 -11.71 23.04
CA GLU A 34 -4.02 -12.25 21.68
C GLU A 34 -3.54 -11.25 20.60
N LEU A 35 -3.40 -9.97 20.92
CA LEU A 35 -2.85 -8.96 20.04
C LEU A 35 -1.34 -8.83 20.22
N GLU A 36 -0.61 -8.74 19.13
CA GLU A 36 0.81 -8.39 19.06
C GLU A 36 0.97 -7.13 18.21
N VAL A 37 1.78 -6.18 18.66
CA VAL A 37 2.05 -4.93 17.91
C VAL A 37 3.54 -4.80 17.73
N ILE A 38 3.98 -4.72 16.47
CA ILE A 38 5.37 -4.68 16.06
C ILE A 38 5.61 -3.39 15.28
N ILE A 39 6.56 -2.60 15.75
CA ILE A 39 6.98 -1.35 15.09
C ILE A 39 8.38 -1.56 14.55
N VAL A 40 8.53 -1.39 13.25
CA VAL A 40 9.83 -1.46 12.57
C VAL A 40 10.20 -0.07 12.10
N ASP A 41 11.25 0.50 12.66
CA ASP A 41 11.71 1.83 12.27
C ASP A 41 12.90 1.76 11.33
N ASN A 42 12.73 2.31 10.14
CA ASN A 42 13.74 2.39 9.08
C ASN A 42 14.54 3.71 9.13
N SER A 43 14.30 4.57 10.14
CA SER A 43 15.02 5.84 10.28
C SER A 43 16.46 5.61 10.71
N PRO A 44 17.40 6.49 10.34
CA PRO A 44 18.77 6.43 10.83
C PRO A 44 18.87 6.50 12.36
N GLU A 45 17.99 7.29 12.97
CA GLU A 45 17.88 7.45 14.42
C GLU A 45 16.44 7.14 14.86
N CYS A 46 16.29 6.21 15.79
CA CYS A 46 14.98 5.77 16.30
C CYS A 46 14.79 6.05 17.81
N GLU A 47 15.87 6.29 18.56
CA GLU A 47 15.81 6.31 20.02
C GLU A 47 14.87 7.35 20.65
N PRO A 48 14.74 8.58 20.17
CA PRO A 48 13.75 9.51 20.74
C PRO A 48 12.33 8.93 20.70
N MET A 49 11.92 8.39 19.54
CA MET A 49 10.63 7.76 19.35
C MET A 49 10.49 6.47 20.17
N PHE A 50 11.49 5.60 20.16
CA PHE A 50 11.47 4.34 20.88
C PHE A 50 11.44 4.53 22.39
N SER A 51 12.19 5.47 22.94
CA SER A 51 12.14 5.80 24.35
C SER A 51 10.74 6.24 24.78
N ARG A 52 10.11 7.08 23.99
CA ARG A 52 8.74 7.52 24.24
C ARG A 52 7.72 6.39 24.12
N LEU A 53 7.88 5.50 23.14
CA LEU A 53 7.01 4.33 22.98
C LEU A 53 7.15 3.33 24.11
N ARG A 54 8.38 3.11 24.64
CA ARG A 54 8.60 2.28 25.83
C ARG A 54 7.94 2.87 27.07
N GLU A 55 7.98 4.18 27.24
CA GLU A 55 7.32 4.87 28.35
C GLU A 55 5.80 4.69 28.29
N LEU A 56 5.18 4.86 27.11
CA LEU A 56 3.73 4.82 26.92
C LEU A 56 3.15 3.40 26.93
N TYR A 57 3.85 2.44 26.34
CA TYR A 57 3.31 1.12 26.04
C TYR A 57 4.05 -0.02 26.72
N GLY A 58 5.28 0.18 27.22
CA GLY A 58 6.07 -0.85 27.88
C GLY A 58 6.28 -2.07 26.98
N THR A 59 5.97 -3.26 27.48
CA THR A 59 6.11 -4.54 26.79
C THR A 59 4.94 -4.84 25.82
N ARG A 60 3.97 -3.94 25.71
CA ARG A 60 2.81 -4.12 24.79
C ARG A 60 3.17 -3.90 23.33
N VAL A 61 4.35 -3.34 23.04
CA VAL A 61 4.87 -3.13 21.69
C VAL A 61 6.25 -3.76 21.57
N ILE A 62 6.52 -4.34 20.43
CA ILE A 62 7.83 -4.85 20.03
C ILE A 62 8.44 -3.79 19.12
N LEU A 63 9.61 -3.28 19.49
CA LEU A 63 10.31 -2.22 18.75
C LEU A 63 11.54 -2.81 18.06
N ILE A 64 11.64 -2.62 16.76
CA ILE A 64 12.75 -3.10 15.93
C ILE A 64 13.37 -1.92 15.19
N HIS A 65 14.63 -1.62 15.47
CA HIS A 65 15.40 -0.69 14.64
C HIS A 65 15.96 -1.44 13.44
N ASN A 66 15.46 -1.13 12.27
CA ASN A 66 15.94 -1.66 11.00
C ASN A 66 16.96 -0.68 10.42
N THR A 67 18.24 -0.96 10.64
CA THR A 67 19.35 -0.10 10.22
C THR A 67 19.52 0.00 8.71
N HIS A 68 18.93 -0.93 7.96
CA HIS A 68 18.87 -0.91 6.51
C HIS A 68 17.49 -0.46 6.05
N ASN A 69 17.39 0.79 5.56
CA ASN A 69 16.17 1.25 4.95
C ASN A 69 16.00 0.65 3.55
N GLY A 70 15.44 -0.54 3.47
CA GLY A 70 15.07 -1.22 2.22
C GLY A 70 13.69 -0.82 1.67
N GLY A 71 13.06 0.22 2.24
CA GLY A 71 11.74 0.70 1.82
C GLY A 71 10.58 0.02 2.54
N TYR A 72 9.38 0.21 2.00
CA TYR A 72 8.13 -0.26 2.59
C TYR A 72 8.06 -1.80 2.69
N GLY A 73 8.33 -2.51 1.58
CA GLY A 73 8.23 -3.96 1.54
C GLY A 73 9.21 -4.65 2.47
N GLN A 74 10.47 -4.23 2.45
CA GLN A 74 11.53 -4.80 3.30
C GLN A 74 11.26 -4.56 4.79
N GLY A 75 10.85 -3.35 5.17
CA GLY A 75 10.49 -3.05 6.56
C GLY A 75 9.32 -3.91 7.06
N ASN A 76 8.29 -4.11 6.22
CA ASN A 76 7.18 -5.01 6.55
C ASN A 76 7.62 -6.47 6.65
N ASN A 77 8.54 -6.94 5.79
CA ASN A 77 9.10 -8.29 5.87
C ASN A 77 9.80 -8.54 7.21
N VAL A 78 10.57 -7.57 7.71
CA VAL A 78 11.19 -7.64 9.04
C VAL A 78 10.12 -7.82 10.12
N GLY A 79 9.04 -7.04 10.07
CA GLY A 79 7.93 -7.16 11.02
C GLY A 79 7.19 -8.49 10.91
N ILE A 80 6.87 -8.95 9.68
CA ILE A 80 6.19 -10.23 9.42
C ILE A 80 7.02 -11.41 9.94
N SER A 81 8.34 -11.39 9.70
CA SER A 81 9.24 -12.45 10.16
C SER A 81 9.30 -12.53 11.69
N LYS A 82 9.09 -11.41 12.39
CA LYS A 82 9.03 -11.36 13.85
C LYS A 82 7.67 -11.76 14.41
N ALA A 83 6.61 -11.58 13.64
CA ALA A 83 5.23 -11.84 14.04
C ALA A 83 5.01 -13.31 14.41
N THR A 84 4.23 -13.55 15.48
CA THR A 84 3.91 -14.91 15.97
C THR A 84 2.47 -15.31 15.69
N ALA A 85 1.61 -14.36 15.34
CA ALA A 85 0.21 -14.64 14.99
C ALA A 85 0.05 -15.19 13.57
N PRO A 86 -0.98 -16.02 13.32
CA PRO A 86 -1.27 -16.54 11.98
C PRO A 86 -1.80 -15.47 11.01
N VAL A 87 -2.39 -14.40 11.53
CA VAL A 87 -2.89 -13.25 10.76
C VAL A 87 -2.02 -12.05 11.07
N CYS A 88 -1.55 -11.37 10.02
CA CYS A 88 -0.86 -10.10 10.16
C CYS A 88 -1.70 -8.97 9.56
N MET A 89 -1.69 -7.82 10.21
CA MET A 89 -2.19 -6.55 9.69
C MET A 89 -1.01 -5.68 9.32
N ILE A 90 -0.92 -5.28 8.07
CA ILE A 90 0.01 -4.23 7.64
C ILE A 90 -0.70 -2.89 7.81
N MET A 91 -0.06 -1.95 8.48
CA MET A 91 -0.65 -0.66 8.79
C MET A 91 0.38 0.46 8.73
N ASN A 92 0.09 1.51 7.97
CA ASN A 92 0.94 2.70 7.94
C ASN A 92 0.82 3.51 9.25
N PRO A 93 1.86 4.27 9.66
CA PRO A 93 1.82 5.07 10.88
C PRO A 93 0.81 6.24 10.82
N ASP A 94 0.39 6.67 9.63
CA ASP A 94 -0.61 7.71 9.40
C ASP A 94 -2.05 7.16 9.24
N VAL A 95 -2.26 5.89 9.54
CA VAL A 95 -3.59 5.25 9.59
C VAL A 95 -4.19 5.35 10.99
N ARG A 96 -5.51 5.52 11.05
CA ARG A 96 -6.30 5.51 12.30
C ARG A 96 -7.47 4.54 12.15
N LEU A 97 -7.60 3.63 13.08
CA LEU A 97 -8.82 2.85 13.24
C LEU A 97 -9.90 3.72 13.88
N THR A 98 -11.14 3.62 13.39
CA THR A 98 -12.28 4.38 13.87
C THR A 98 -13.34 3.51 14.54
N GLU A 99 -13.19 2.21 14.42
CA GLU A 99 -14.12 1.21 14.92
C GLU A 99 -13.39 -0.11 15.21
N PRO A 100 -13.96 -1.02 16.00
CA PRO A 100 -13.46 -2.37 16.19
C PRO A 100 -13.44 -3.15 14.89
N VAL A 101 -12.29 -3.78 14.56
CA VAL A 101 -12.13 -4.54 13.30
C VAL A 101 -11.52 -5.93 13.52
N PHE A 102 -10.80 -6.14 14.61
CA PHE A 102 -9.92 -7.29 14.78
C PHE A 102 -10.69 -8.61 14.94
N SER A 103 -11.73 -8.62 15.78
CA SER A 103 -12.54 -9.82 16.01
C SER A 103 -13.19 -10.34 14.72
N THR A 104 -13.75 -9.42 13.91
CA THR A 104 -14.37 -9.77 12.63
C THR A 104 -13.34 -10.33 11.65
N VAL A 105 -12.16 -9.71 11.58
CA VAL A 105 -11.08 -10.15 10.68
C VAL A 105 -10.56 -11.52 11.10
N VAL A 106 -10.20 -11.70 12.36
CA VAL A 106 -9.69 -12.97 12.90
C VAL A 106 -10.70 -14.08 12.65
N LYS A 107 -11.98 -13.85 12.95
CA LYS A 107 -13.06 -14.80 12.66
C LYS A 107 -13.14 -15.15 11.18
N THR A 108 -13.00 -14.17 10.28
CA THR A 108 -13.05 -14.41 8.84
C THR A 108 -11.91 -15.33 8.36
N PHE A 109 -10.69 -15.15 8.88
CA PHE A 109 -9.56 -16.03 8.56
C PHE A 109 -9.72 -17.44 9.19
N ASP A 110 -10.37 -17.55 10.35
CA ASP A 110 -10.67 -18.86 10.95
C ASP A 110 -11.70 -19.64 10.13
N GLU A 111 -12.70 -18.95 9.60
CA GLU A 111 -13.80 -19.56 8.82
C GLU A 111 -13.40 -19.86 7.38
N ASP A 112 -12.36 -19.21 6.84
CA ASP A 112 -11.91 -19.35 5.46
C ASP A 112 -10.40 -19.62 5.41
N ALA A 113 -10.03 -20.89 5.48
CA ALA A 113 -8.64 -21.33 5.43
C ALA A 113 -7.95 -21.00 4.10
N GLU A 114 -8.72 -20.77 3.01
CA GLU A 114 -8.17 -20.40 1.72
C GLU A 114 -7.89 -18.91 1.59
N LEU A 115 -8.43 -18.07 2.48
CA LEU A 115 -8.24 -16.62 2.43
C LEU A 115 -6.74 -16.24 2.55
N CYS A 116 -6.28 -15.42 1.61
CA CYS A 116 -4.89 -14.95 1.57
C CYS A 116 -4.78 -13.50 2.05
N LEU A 117 -5.63 -12.62 1.51
CA LEU A 117 -5.63 -11.19 1.82
C LEU A 117 -7.04 -10.71 2.14
N TYR A 118 -7.14 -9.78 3.08
CA TYR A 118 -8.40 -9.15 3.47
C TYR A 118 -8.24 -7.65 3.56
N GLY A 119 -9.08 -6.93 2.83
CA GLY A 119 -9.11 -5.47 2.81
C GLY A 119 -10.35 -4.90 3.47
N ILE A 120 -10.22 -3.69 4.01
CA ILE A 120 -11.29 -2.91 4.60
C ILE A 120 -11.34 -1.53 3.96
N LYS A 121 -12.43 -0.79 4.19
CA LYS A 121 -12.72 0.45 3.48
C LYS A 121 -11.85 1.61 3.99
N GLN A 122 -11.15 2.26 3.07
CA GLN A 122 -10.39 3.47 3.36
C GLN A 122 -11.28 4.70 3.37
N MET A 123 -11.11 5.53 4.40
CA MET A 123 -11.72 6.85 4.53
C MET A 123 -10.62 7.92 4.50
N LEU A 124 -10.94 9.13 4.07
CA LEU A 124 -10.06 10.31 4.17
C LEU A 124 -10.31 11.08 5.48
N SER A 125 -11.53 11.03 5.98
CA SER A 125 -11.98 11.52 7.29
C SER A 125 -13.19 10.68 7.74
N GLU A 126 -13.76 10.97 8.90
CA GLU A 126 -14.94 10.24 9.40
C GLU A 126 -16.09 10.21 8.39
N ASP A 127 -16.30 11.30 7.65
CA ASP A 127 -17.42 11.46 6.71
C ASP A 127 -17.02 11.36 5.23
N VAL A 128 -15.73 11.32 4.92
CA VAL A 128 -15.25 11.36 3.52
C VAL A 128 -14.63 10.02 3.11
N VAL A 129 -15.32 9.34 2.20
CA VAL A 129 -14.82 8.08 1.63
C VAL A 129 -13.61 8.33 0.74
N SER A 130 -12.57 7.54 0.89
CA SER A 130 -11.46 7.52 -0.07
C SER A 130 -11.93 6.98 -1.42
N PRO A 131 -11.49 7.58 -2.53
CA PRO A 131 -11.77 7.03 -3.85
C PRO A 131 -10.96 5.77 -4.17
N LYS A 132 -10.11 5.30 -3.25
CA LYS A 132 -9.13 4.21 -3.48
C LYS A 132 -8.94 3.35 -2.24
N SER A 133 -9.88 2.45 -1.95
CA SER A 133 -9.66 1.34 -1.00
C SER A 133 -8.89 0.20 -1.65
N PHE A 134 -9.09 0.04 -2.94
CA PHE A 134 -8.44 -0.93 -3.83
C PHE A 134 -8.24 -0.33 -5.22
N VAL A 135 -7.37 -0.92 -6.02
CA VAL A 135 -6.95 -0.41 -7.33
C VAL A 135 -6.83 -1.57 -8.30
N CYS A 136 -7.20 -1.35 -9.57
CA CYS A 136 -6.93 -2.30 -10.64
C CYS A 136 -5.42 -2.43 -10.90
N THR A 137 -4.98 -3.62 -11.25
CA THR A 137 -3.62 -3.88 -11.73
C THR A 137 -3.28 -2.97 -12.92
N ARG A 138 -2.16 -2.25 -12.83
CA ARG A 138 -1.85 -1.06 -13.65
C ARG A 138 -1.59 -1.33 -15.14
N MET A 139 -1.40 -2.59 -15.56
CA MET A 139 -0.95 -2.92 -16.92
C MET A 139 -2.06 -3.04 -17.97
N MET A 140 -3.28 -2.76 -17.59
CA MET A 140 -4.39 -2.76 -18.54
C MET A 140 -4.72 -1.31 -18.93
N ASN A 141 -5.12 -1.02 -20.15
CA ASN A 141 -5.30 0.32 -20.73
C ASN A 141 -5.81 1.39 -19.77
N GLY A 142 -4.96 2.37 -19.45
CA GLY A 142 -5.05 3.30 -18.32
C GLY A 142 -6.36 4.06 -18.09
N TYR A 143 -7.23 4.21 -19.12
CA TYR A 143 -8.51 4.94 -18.99
C TYR A 143 -9.64 4.10 -18.44
N ALA A 144 -9.85 2.93 -19.04
CA ALA A 144 -10.92 2.03 -18.64
C ALA A 144 -10.77 1.66 -17.16
N TYR A 145 -9.51 1.52 -16.70
CA TYR A 145 -9.21 1.15 -15.31
C TYR A 145 -9.38 2.29 -14.34
N THR A 146 -9.01 3.53 -14.69
CA THR A 146 -9.28 4.68 -13.82
C THR A 146 -10.79 4.89 -13.62
N LEU A 147 -11.57 4.67 -14.67
CA LEU A 147 -13.04 4.72 -14.57
C LEU A 147 -13.57 3.53 -13.77
N LEU A 148 -13.06 2.32 -14.04
CA LEU A 148 -13.43 1.12 -13.32
C LEU A 148 -13.10 1.24 -11.83
N ASP A 149 -11.91 1.72 -11.47
CA ASP A 149 -11.51 2.02 -10.09
C ASP A 149 -12.50 2.96 -9.41
N ALA A 150 -12.86 4.06 -10.07
CA ALA A 150 -13.77 5.05 -9.51
C ALA A 150 -15.18 4.47 -9.29
N VAL A 151 -15.72 3.73 -10.27
CA VAL A 151 -17.03 3.10 -10.18
C VAL A 151 -17.04 1.99 -9.12
N CYS A 152 -16.03 1.10 -9.14
CA CYS A 152 -15.97 -0.02 -8.22
C CYS A 152 -15.75 0.43 -6.77
N ASN A 153 -14.89 1.43 -6.51
CA ASN A 153 -14.73 1.98 -5.16
C ASN A 153 -16.01 2.67 -4.66
N ARG A 154 -16.73 3.38 -5.56
CA ARG A 154 -18.02 4.01 -5.19
C ARG A 154 -19.09 2.99 -4.84
N LEU A 155 -19.14 1.88 -5.58
CA LEU A 155 -20.11 0.79 -5.37
C LEU A 155 -19.63 -0.25 -4.36
N ASN A 156 -18.43 -0.12 -3.79
CA ASN A 156 -17.77 -1.13 -2.95
C ASN A 156 -17.64 -2.50 -3.64
N LEU A 157 -17.47 -2.50 -4.95
CA LEU A 157 -17.35 -3.71 -5.77
C LEU A 157 -15.87 -4.06 -5.97
N PHE A 158 -15.35 -4.95 -5.14
CA PHE A 158 -13.99 -5.47 -5.27
C PHE A 158 -13.99 -6.66 -6.23
N LEU A 159 -13.11 -6.63 -7.22
CA LEU A 159 -12.92 -7.69 -8.22
C LEU A 159 -11.59 -8.41 -7.95
N PRO A 160 -11.58 -9.54 -7.22
CA PRO A 160 -10.35 -10.16 -6.72
C PRO A 160 -9.42 -10.66 -7.84
N GLY A 161 -9.92 -10.86 -9.06
CA GLY A 161 -9.11 -11.27 -10.23
C GLY A 161 -8.23 -10.16 -10.82
N ILE A 162 -8.59 -8.89 -10.61
CA ILE A 162 -7.94 -7.75 -11.29
C ILE A 162 -7.61 -6.57 -10.35
N MET A 163 -8.04 -6.62 -9.08
CA MET A 163 -7.81 -5.53 -8.12
C MET A 163 -6.96 -5.98 -6.95
N TYR A 164 -6.17 -5.07 -6.40
CA TYR A 164 -5.37 -5.26 -5.18
C TYR A 164 -5.68 -4.16 -4.16
N PHE A 165 -5.41 -4.42 -2.88
CA PHE A 165 -5.62 -3.45 -1.81
C PHE A 165 -4.52 -2.39 -1.78
N GLN A 166 -4.86 -1.18 -1.31
CA GLN A 166 -3.87 -0.14 -1.01
C GLN A 166 -3.02 -0.55 0.20
N GLY A 167 -1.72 -0.28 0.13
CA GLY A 167 -0.76 -0.68 1.16
C GLY A 167 -0.92 0.01 2.52
N ALA A 168 -1.81 1.00 2.64
CA ALA A 168 -1.96 1.72 3.89
C ALA A 168 -2.49 0.85 5.04
N CYS A 169 -3.42 -0.08 4.74
CA CYS A 169 -4.00 -0.98 5.73
C CYS A 169 -4.66 -2.19 5.04
N PHE A 170 -4.17 -3.38 5.32
CA PHE A 170 -4.79 -4.65 4.92
C PHE A 170 -4.29 -5.80 5.80
N PHE A 171 -4.98 -6.93 5.74
CA PHE A 171 -4.66 -8.12 6.52
C PHE A 171 -4.23 -9.26 5.60
N LEU A 172 -3.37 -10.14 6.10
CA LEU A 172 -2.81 -11.25 5.35
C LEU A 172 -2.73 -12.54 6.20
N ASN A 173 -2.86 -13.68 5.54
CA ASN A 173 -2.48 -14.97 6.09
C ASN A 173 -0.95 -15.09 6.05
N LYS A 174 -0.32 -15.12 7.22
CA LYS A 174 1.15 -15.12 7.34
C LYS A 174 1.78 -16.29 6.59
N ALA A 175 1.29 -17.51 6.81
CA ALA A 175 1.89 -18.70 6.21
C ALA A 175 1.81 -18.69 4.67
N LYS A 176 0.68 -18.27 4.10
CA LYS A 176 0.52 -18.14 2.64
C LYS A 176 1.38 -17.02 2.08
N PHE A 177 1.51 -15.91 2.80
CA PHE A 177 2.34 -14.79 2.41
C PHE A 177 3.84 -15.14 2.39
N GLU A 178 4.29 -15.91 3.38
CA GLU A 178 5.66 -16.46 3.42
C GLU A 178 5.92 -17.45 2.27
N GLN A 179 4.95 -18.31 1.94
CA GLN A 179 5.08 -19.28 0.84
C GLN A 179 5.26 -18.61 -0.54
N VAL A 180 4.69 -17.43 -0.76
CA VAL A 180 4.92 -16.68 -2.01
C VAL A 180 6.18 -15.80 -1.97
N GLY A 181 6.97 -15.84 -0.88
CA GLY A 181 8.24 -15.13 -0.72
C GLY A 181 8.10 -13.72 -0.19
N MET A 182 6.99 -13.38 0.48
CA MET A 182 6.75 -12.07 1.11
C MET A 182 6.83 -10.91 0.10
N PHE A 183 7.04 -9.66 0.56
CA PHE A 183 7.28 -8.54 -0.36
C PHE A 183 8.62 -8.68 -1.06
N ASP A 184 8.68 -8.27 -2.32
CA ASP A 184 9.94 -8.24 -3.09
C ASP A 184 10.76 -7.01 -2.66
N GLU A 185 11.91 -7.26 -2.03
CA GLU A 185 12.77 -6.21 -1.47
C GLU A 185 13.53 -5.40 -2.56
N GLN A 186 13.48 -5.83 -3.82
CA GLN A 186 13.96 -5.04 -4.95
C GLN A 186 13.00 -3.89 -5.31
N ILE A 187 11.77 -3.93 -4.81
CA ILE A 187 10.80 -2.85 -4.94
C ILE A 187 10.92 -1.97 -3.69
N PHE A 188 11.67 -0.87 -3.81
CA PHE A 188 11.88 0.04 -2.68
C PHE A 188 10.58 0.71 -2.22
N MET A 189 9.76 1.19 -3.17
CA MET A 189 8.48 1.85 -2.90
C MET A 189 7.60 1.90 -4.15
N TYR A 190 6.28 1.66 -3.96
CA TYR A 190 5.23 1.64 -4.99
C TYR A 190 5.24 0.45 -5.95
N GLY A 191 4.24 -0.38 -5.83
CA GLY A 191 4.01 -1.55 -6.66
C GLY A 191 4.14 -2.87 -5.91
N GLU A 192 4.54 -2.82 -4.65
CA GLU A 192 4.70 -3.98 -3.77
C GLU A 192 3.40 -4.77 -3.62
N GLU A 193 2.29 -4.04 -3.46
CA GLU A 193 0.97 -4.65 -3.28
C GLU A 193 0.45 -5.31 -4.56
N ASP A 194 0.74 -4.72 -5.72
CA ASP A 194 0.41 -5.30 -7.02
C ASP A 194 1.25 -6.55 -7.30
N ASP A 195 2.54 -6.51 -6.97
CA ASP A 195 3.46 -7.64 -7.14
C ASP A 195 3.07 -8.82 -6.24
N ILE A 196 2.91 -8.57 -4.94
CA ILE A 196 2.55 -9.64 -3.98
C ILE A 196 1.17 -10.22 -4.30
N THR A 197 0.20 -9.40 -4.67
CA THR A 197 -1.12 -9.86 -5.07
C THR A 197 -1.07 -10.72 -6.33
N TYR A 198 -0.23 -10.36 -7.30
CA TYR A 198 0.01 -11.17 -8.49
C TYR A 198 0.58 -12.56 -8.13
N ARG A 199 1.60 -12.62 -7.26
CA ARG A 199 2.21 -13.89 -6.83
C ARG A 199 1.23 -14.75 -6.02
N ILE A 200 0.43 -14.17 -5.15
CA ILE A 200 -0.64 -14.85 -4.42
C ILE A 200 -1.64 -15.46 -5.39
N ARG A 201 -2.14 -14.69 -6.36
CA ARG A 201 -3.09 -15.20 -7.37
C ARG A 201 -2.53 -16.34 -8.18
N LYS A 202 -1.25 -16.25 -8.53
CA LYS A 202 -0.58 -17.30 -9.32
C LYS A 202 -0.47 -18.61 -8.55
N GLN A 203 -0.27 -18.56 -7.24
CA GLN A 203 -0.06 -19.75 -6.40
C GLN A 203 -1.34 -20.28 -5.78
N PHE A 204 -2.23 -19.41 -5.31
CA PHE A 204 -3.41 -19.77 -4.53
C PHE A 204 -4.74 -19.44 -5.22
N GLY A 205 -4.73 -18.65 -6.31
CA GLY A 205 -5.97 -18.15 -6.92
C GLY A 205 -6.45 -16.83 -6.31
N ASN A 206 -7.72 -16.51 -6.54
CA ASN A 206 -8.31 -15.21 -6.19
C ASN A 206 -8.88 -15.18 -4.76
N HIS A 207 -8.20 -15.76 -3.78
CA HIS A 207 -8.64 -15.82 -2.38
C HIS A 207 -8.36 -14.49 -1.65
N LEU A 208 -8.97 -13.42 -2.15
CA LEU A 208 -8.93 -12.08 -1.59
C LEU A 208 -10.35 -11.62 -1.28
N LYS A 209 -10.57 -10.99 -0.12
CA LYS A 209 -11.89 -10.57 0.34
C LYS A 209 -11.86 -9.10 0.78
N PHE A 210 -12.87 -8.34 0.43
CA PHE A 210 -13.05 -6.94 0.83
C PHE A 210 -14.30 -6.79 1.69
N ASN A 211 -14.18 -6.07 2.81
CA ASN A 211 -15.32 -5.74 3.65
C ASN A 211 -15.55 -4.23 3.67
N PRO A 212 -16.61 -3.74 3.02
CA PRO A 212 -16.92 -2.30 2.98
C PRO A 212 -17.52 -1.76 4.28
N HIS A 213 -17.89 -2.63 5.22
CA HIS A 213 -18.51 -2.25 6.49
C HIS A 213 -17.48 -1.97 7.59
N LEU A 214 -16.24 -2.42 7.42
CA LEU A 214 -15.12 -2.10 8.31
C LEU A 214 -14.28 -0.99 7.68
N ARG A 215 -13.88 0.01 8.49
CA ARG A 215 -13.28 1.24 7.99
C ARG A 215 -12.03 1.65 8.77
N TYR A 216 -11.16 2.35 8.08
CA TYR A 216 -10.02 3.06 8.66
C TYR A 216 -9.85 4.42 7.98
N ILE A 217 -9.28 5.38 8.68
CA ILE A 217 -8.88 6.66 8.11
C ILE A 217 -7.41 6.60 7.73
N HIS A 218 -7.11 7.02 6.50
CA HIS A 218 -5.77 7.31 6.03
C HIS A 218 -5.81 8.69 5.41
N GLN A 219 -5.30 9.67 6.14
CA GLN A 219 -5.27 11.05 5.67
C GLN A 219 -4.34 11.14 4.48
N ALA A 220 -4.87 11.57 3.34
CA ALA A 220 -4.06 11.83 2.17
C ALA A 220 -3.18 13.06 2.43
N LEU A 221 -1.99 12.86 2.97
CA LEU A 221 -0.98 13.90 2.99
C LEU A 221 -0.68 14.28 1.53
N LYS A 222 -0.73 15.56 1.21
CA LYS A 222 -0.27 16.06 -0.10
C LYS A 222 1.23 15.78 -0.18
N ARG A 223 1.59 14.67 -0.82
CA ARG A 223 3.00 14.38 -1.10
C ARG A 223 3.46 15.32 -2.19
N PRO A 224 4.63 15.98 -2.05
CA PRO A 224 5.18 16.77 -3.12
C PRO A 224 5.38 15.87 -4.33
N GLN A 225 4.75 16.24 -5.44
CA GLN A 225 4.93 15.54 -6.69
C GLN A 225 6.18 16.10 -7.36
N SER A 226 7.13 15.25 -7.67
CA SER A 226 8.38 15.64 -8.32
C SER A 226 8.72 14.69 -9.45
N LEU A 227 9.53 15.16 -10.40
CA LEU A 227 10.02 14.29 -11.48
C LEU A 227 10.84 13.11 -10.95
N SER A 228 11.63 13.30 -9.89
CA SER A 228 12.37 12.22 -9.25
C SER A 228 11.44 11.12 -8.68
N TYR A 229 10.35 11.52 -8.06
CA TYR A 229 9.32 10.62 -7.56
C TYR A 229 8.70 9.77 -8.69
N GLU A 230 8.32 10.41 -9.82
CA GLU A 230 7.74 9.67 -10.95
C GLU A 230 8.76 8.74 -11.64
N LYS A 231 10.04 9.10 -11.64
CA LYS A 231 11.13 8.23 -12.13
C LYS A 231 11.35 7.02 -11.25
N GLU A 232 11.37 7.18 -9.91
CA GLU A 232 11.49 6.02 -8.99
C GLU A 232 10.31 5.07 -9.13
N LYS A 233 9.11 5.60 -9.23
CA LYS A 233 7.91 4.80 -9.49
C LYS A 233 7.97 4.05 -10.81
N LEU A 234 8.53 4.68 -11.86
CA LEU A 234 8.76 4.02 -13.15
C LEU A 234 9.77 2.88 -13.04
N LYS A 235 10.83 3.02 -12.26
CA LYS A 235 11.81 1.94 -12.02
C LYS A 235 11.11 0.73 -11.39
N SER A 236 10.31 0.95 -10.35
CA SER A 236 9.53 -0.11 -9.70
C SER A 236 8.53 -0.77 -10.68
N ASP A 237 7.81 0.04 -11.48
CA ASP A 237 6.90 -0.46 -12.51
C ASP A 237 7.67 -1.32 -13.56
N LEU A 238 8.79 -0.83 -14.09
CA LEU A 238 9.61 -1.55 -15.06
C LEU A 238 10.10 -2.88 -14.49
N TYR A 239 10.67 -2.88 -13.30
CA TYR A 239 11.13 -4.09 -12.63
C TYR A 239 9.99 -5.10 -12.44
N SER A 240 8.89 -4.70 -11.80
CA SER A 240 7.76 -5.58 -11.49
C SER A 240 7.11 -6.15 -12.76
N PHE A 241 6.88 -5.32 -13.79
CA PHE A 241 6.17 -5.76 -14.97
C PHE A 241 7.02 -6.56 -15.97
N THR A 242 8.32 -6.29 -16.05
CA THR A 242 9.21 -7.17 -16.87
C THR A 242 9.30 -8.57 -16.27
N ARG A 243 9.30 -8.72 -14.96
CA ARG A 243 9.21 -10.04 -14.30
C ARG A 243 7.87 -10.75 -14.53
N LYS A 244 6.80 -10.00 -14.79
CA LYS A 244 5.48 -10.55 -15.19
C LYS A 244 5.41 -10.90 -16.69
N GLY A 245 6.51 -10.74 -17.44
CA GLY A 245 6.60 -11.08 -18.86
C GLY A 245 6.26 -9.96 -19.84
N TYR A 246 6.08 -8.72 -19.36
CA TYR A 246 5.86 -7.57 -20.24
C TYR A 246 7.20 -7.00 -20.74
N SER A 247 7.27 -6.61 -22.02
CA SER A 247 8.47 -5.93 -22.53
C SER A 247 8.62 -4.53 -21.92
N ARG A 248 9.86 -4.08 -21.75
CA ARG A 248 10.17 -2.72 -21.28
C ARG A 248 9.48 -1.66 -22.16
N GLN A 249 9.52 -1.83 -23.47
CA GLN A 249 8.85 -0.96 -24.44
C GLN A 249 7.33 -0.88 -24.19
N TYR A 250 6.68 -2.01 -23.90
CA TYR A 250 5.25 -2.05 -23.59
C TYR A 250 4.90 -1.26 -22.31
N VAL A 251 5.71 -1.42 -21.24
CA VAL A 251 5.55 -0.70 -19.99
C VAL A 251 5.68 0.82 -20.21
N LEU A 252 6.73 1.24 -20.92
CA LEU A 252 6.97 2.66 -21.24
C LEU A 252 5.83 3.27 -22.09
N LYS A 253 5.37 2.58 -23.13
CA LYS A 253 4.23 3.01 -23.96
C LYS A 253 2.95 3.18 -23.16
N ASN A 254 2.64 2.24 -22.27
CA ASN A 254 1.47 2.34 -21.40
C ASN A 254 1.58 3.50 -20.41
N LYS A 255 2.77 3.70 -19.83
CA LYS A 255 3.01 4.82 -18.92
C LYS A 255 2.85 6.16 -19.64
N LEU A 256 3.41 6.28 -20.85
CA LEU A 256 3.28 7.49 -21.68
C LEU A 256 1.81 7.79 -22.03
N ARG A 257 1.02 6.77 -22.36
CA ARG A 257 -0.43 6.91 -22.58
C ARG A 257 -1.12 7.43 -21.32
N SER A 258 -0.86 6.82 -20.16
CA SER A 258 -1.46 7.23 -18.88
C SER A 258 -1.13 8.68 -18.52
N VAL A 259 0.12 9.11 -18.70
CA VAL A 259 0.53 10.51 -18.46
C VAL A 259 -0.15 11.47 -19.44
N SER A 260 -0.24 11.09 -20.72
CA SER A 260 -0.91 11.91 -21.73
C SER A 260 -2.37 12.16 -21.42
N VAL A 261 -3.01 11.18 -20.81
CA VAL A 261 -4.39 11.26 -20.33
C VAL A 261 -4.54 12.17 -19.14
N LEU A 262 -3.65 12.03 -18.17
CA LEU A 262 -3.66 12.89 -16.99
C LEU A 262 -3.47 14.36 -17.44
N LEU A 263 -2.56 14.62 -18.38
CA LEU A 263 -2.37 15.94 -18.97
C LEU A 263 -3.63 16.49 -19.67
N LEU A 264 -4.35 15.63 -20.41
CA LEU A 264 -5.61 16.01 -21.03
C LEU A 264 -6.67 16.34 -19.98
N LYS A 265 -6.79 15.51 -18.95
CA LYS A 265 -7.71 15.71 -17.81
C LYS A 265 -7.42 17.03 -17.09
N GLU A 266 -6.14 17.35 -16.84
CA GLU A 266 -5.75 18.60 -16.21
C GLU A 266 -6.10 19.81 -17.10
N ARG A 267 -5.93 19.71 -18.42
CA ARG A 267 -6.36 20.76 -19.37
C ARG A 267 -7.87 20.99 -19.37
N VAL A 268 -8.68 19.94 -19.27
CA VAL A 268 -10.14 20.02 -19.20
C VAL A 268 -10.60 20.68 -17.90
N LYS A 269 -9.91 20.42 -16.78
CA LYS A 269 -10.17 21.06 -15.47
C LYS A 269 -9.94 22.58 -15.50
N VAL A 270 -9.06 23.09 -16.38
CA VAL A 270 -8.76 24.52 -16.53
C VAL A 270 -10.00 25.37 -16.79
N GLY A 271 -11.03 24.82 -17.43
CA GLY A 271 -12.29 25.53 -17.66
C GLY A 271 -13.23 25.60 -16.44
N ILE A 272 -12.98 24.80 -15.39
CA ILE A 272 -13.90 24.62 -14.26
C ILE A 272 -13.22 24.82 -12.89
N PHE A 273 -11.93 24.49 -12.74
CA PHE A 273 -11.19 24.61 -11.49
C PHE A 273 -9.73 25.06 -11.75
N ARG A 274 -9.10 25.71 -10.77
CA ARG A 274 -7.69 26.09 -10.85
C ARG A 274 -6.80 24.87 -11.12
N MET A 275 -6.05 24.91 -12.22
CA MET A 275 -5.00 23.92 -12.54
C MET A 275 -3.92 23.96 -11.46
N ASP A 276 -3.54 22.78 -10.96
CA ASP A 276 -2.30 22.63 -10.20
C ASP A 276 -1.12 22.73 -11.19
N ARG A 277 -0.53 23.93 -11.31
CA ARG A 277 0.54 24.21 -12.26
C ARG A 277 1.77 23.34 -12.00
N GLU A 278 2.14 23.20 -10.75
CA GLU A 278 3.31 22.42 -10.34
C GLU A 278 3.15 20.95 -10.79
N PHE A 279 1.99 20.36 -10.53
CA PHE A 279 1.69 19.00 -10.97
C PHE A 279 1.69 18.87 -12.50
N HIS A 280 1.10 19.80 -13.21
CA HIS A 280 1.09 19.82 -14.67
C HIS A 280 2.51 19.86 -15.25
N ASP A 281 3.39 20.70 -14.69
CA ASP A 281 4.77 20.84 -15.16
C ASP A 281 5.58 19.57 -14.91
N VAL A 282 5.40 18.90 -13.76
CA VAL A 282 5.99 17.59 -13.48
C VAL A 282 5.52 16.54 -14.48
N LEU A 283 4.23 16.50 -14.81
CA LEU A 283 3.71 15.57 -15.80
C LEU A 283 4.27 15.82 -17.20
N CYS A 284 4.46 17.09 -17.60
CA CYS A 284 5.09 17.45 -18.87
C CYS A 284 6.55 16.96 -18.93
N GLN A 285 7.34 17.24 -17.90
CA GLN A 285 8.73 16.77 -17.80
C GLN A 285 8.81 15.24 -17.81
N PHE A 286 7.92 14.58 -17.10
CA PHE A 286 7.89 13.12 -17.04
C PHE A 286 7.48 12.51 -18.39
N ARG A 287 6.52 13.09 -19.09
CA ARG A 287 6.14 12.67 -20.46
C ARG A 287 7.33 12.75 -21.42
N ASP A 288 8.09 13.84 -21.36
CA ASP A 288 9.22 14.05 -22.25
C ASP A 288 10.38 13.07 -21.91
N TYR A 289 10.61 12.82 -20.62
CA TYR A 289 11.51 11.75 -20.18
C TYR A 289 11.09 10.36 -20.71
N LEU A 290 9.80 9.99 -20.66
CA LEU A 290 9.31 8.72 -21.18
C LEU A 290 9.52 8.58 -22.70
N LYS A 291 9.40 9.69 -23.46
CA LYS A 291 9.69 9.68 -24.90
C LYS A 291 11.15 9.44 -25.18
N GLU A 292 12.04 10.04 -24.39
CA GLU A 292 13.50 9.80 -24.52
C GLU A 292 13.87 8.36 -24.20
N GLU A 293 13.29 7.77 -23.12
CA GLU A 293 13.52 6.38 -22.79
C GLU A 293 12.98 5.41 -23.88
N LEU A 294 11.84 5.72 -24.50
CA LEU A 294 11.31 4.95 -25.62
C LEU A 294 12.22 5.05 -26.84
N LYS A 295 12.76 6.22 -27.14
CA LYS A 295 13.68 6.41 -28.26
C LYS A 295 14.96 5.59 -28.08
N LYS A 296 15.54 5.57 -26.87
CA LYS A 296 16.71 4.72 -26.54
C LYS A 296 16.41 3.24 -26.77
N GLU A 297 15.23 2.79 -26.31
CA GLU A 297 14.79 1.41 -26.49
C GLU A 297 14.63 1.03 -27.98
N ASP A 298 14.09 1.94 -28.81
CA ASP A 298 13.95 1.74 -30.26
C ASP A 298 15.31 1.74 -30.99
N GLU A 299 16.31 2.44 -30.47
CA GLU A 299 17.68 2.50 -30.99
C GLU A 299 18.58 1.37 -30.47
N GLY A 300 18.09 0.54 -29.55
CA GLY A 300 18.83 -0.58 -28.96
C GLY A 300 19.93 -0.15 -27.98
N LEU A 301 19.79 1.03 -27.37
CA LEU A 301 20.72 1.65 -26.43
C LEU A 301 20.34 1.37 -24.97
#